data_859931218b6ffb62ab11fa0ad11834b8
#
_entry.id   859931218b6ffb62ab11fa0ad11834b8
#
_cell.length_a   1.000
_cell.length_b   1.000
_cell.length_c   1.000
_cell.angle_alpha   90.00
_cell.angle_beta   90.00
_cell.angle_gamma   90.00
#
_symmetry.space_group_name_H-M   'P 1'
#
loop_
_entity.id
_entity.type
_entity.pdbx_description
1 polymer ?
#
loop_
_entity_poly.entity_id
_entity_poly.type
_entity_poly.pdbx_seq_one_letter_code
_entity_poly.pdbx_strand_id
1 'polypeptide(L)'
;MSDSYDVVVIGSGPAGYVCAIKCSQLGLNTAVVESWADPKGKPVFGGTCLNVGCIPSKALLDSSYKFTEARDHFSVHGIDVGAPAIDIAGMMKRKNKIVTQLTGG
;
A
#
# COMPACT_ATOMS: atom_id res chain seq x y z
N MET A 1 27.28 -2.54 23.87
CA MET A 1 26.23 -1.79 24.57
C MET A 1 24.88 -2.38 24.17
N SER A 2 24.01 -2.64 25.12
CA SER A 2 22.63 -3.00 24.83
C SER A 2 21.83 -1.72 24.58
N ASP A 3 21.13 -1.66 23.47
CA ASP A 3 20.14 -0.60 23.23
C ASP A 3 18.97 -0.80 24.17
N SER A 4 18.48 0.29 24.76
CA SER A 4 17.34 0.28 25.65
C SER A 4 16.19 1.07 25.02
N TYR A 5 15.03 0.45 24.93
CA TYR A 5 13.82 1.04 24.37
C TYR A 5 12.69 0.96 25.39
N ASP A 6 11.84 1.99 25.44
CA ASP A 6 10.61 1.98 26.24
C ASP A 6 9.56 1.05 25.62
N VAL A 7 9.54 0.99 24.28
CA VAL A 7 8.60 0.17 23.50
C VAL A 7 9.31 -0.47 22.33
N VAL A 8 9.12 -1.76 22.14
CA VAL A 8 9.52 -2.49 20.94
C VAL A 8 8.28 -3.05 20.25
N VAL A 9 8.05 -2.63 19.00
CA VAL A 9 6.94 -3.10 18.18
C VAL A 9 7.44 -4.16 17.22
N ILE A 10 6.85 -5.34 17.27
CA ILE A 10 7.19 -6.47 16.38
C ILE A 10 6.21 -6.48 15.21
N GLY A 11 6.73 -6.22 14.02
CA GLY A 11 5.97 -6.12 12.78
C GLY A 11 5.67 -4.66 12.39
N SER A 12 5.91 -4.34 11.13
CA SER A 12 5.76 -3.00 10.53
C SER A 12 4.51 -2.85 9.68
N GLY A 13 3.50 -3.71 9.84
CA GLY A 13 2.21 -3.55 9.22
C GLY A 13 1.43 -2.36 9.81
N PRO A 14 0.20 -2.08 9.34
CA PRO A 14 -0.58 -0.90 9.78
C PRO A 14 -0.77 -0.78 11.28
N ALA A 15 -0.99 -1.88 11.98
CA ALA A 15 -1.07 -1.87 13.45
C ALA A 15 0.28 -1.48 14.08
N GLY A 16 1.37 -2.03 13.55
CA GLY A 16 2.72 -1.82 14.09
C GLY A 16 3.22 -0.40 13.87
N TYR A 17 3.22 0.11 12.63
CA TYR A 17 3.75 1.44 12.38
C TYR A 17 2.88 2.55 13.00
N VAL A 18 1.55 2.39 13.04
CA VAL A 18 0.66 3.36 13.71
C VAL A 18 0.94 3.39 15.21
N CYS A 19 1.10 2.23 15.85
CA CYS A 19 1.49 2.12 17.25
C CYS A 19 2.85 2.80 17.50
N ALA A 20 3.85 2.47 16.69
CA ALA A 20 5.21 3.02 16.85
C ALA A 20 5.25 4.55 16.70
N ILE A 21 4.56 5.09 15.69
CA ILE A 21 4.44 6.53 15.49
C ILE A 21 3.80 7.19 16.72
N LYS A 22 2.71 6.62 17.23
CA LYS A 22 2.01 7.17 18.39
C LYS A 22 2.88 7.13 19.64
N CYS A 23 3.58 6.02 19.88
CA CYS A 23 4.52 5.91 21.00
C CYS A 23 5.63 6.98 20.93
N SER A 24 6.22 7.17 19.74
CA SER A 24 7.22 8.20 19.52
C SER A 24 6.67 9.62 19.73
N GLN A 25 5.45 9.90 19.27
CA GLN A 25 4.80 11.20 19.52
C GLN A 25 4.52 11.46 21.00
N LEU A 26 4.39 10.42 21.81
CA LEU A 26 4.24 10.51 23.25
C LEU A 26 5.59 10.62 24.01
N GLY A 27 6.70 10.71 23.26
CA GLY A 27 8.04 10.87 23.84
C GLY A 27 8.72 9.58 24.27
N LEU A 28 8.16 8.41 23.91
CA LEU A 28 8.75 7.12 24.22
C LEU A 28 9.86 6.77 23.22
N ASN A 29 10.98 6.26 23.74
CA ASN A 29 12.03 5.69 22.89
C ASN A 29 11.54 4.37 22.29
N THR A 30 11.20 4.38 20.99
CA THR A 30 10.47 3.29 20.34
C THR A 30 11.29 2.68 19.22
N ALA A 31 11.33 1.35 19.17
CA ALA A 31 11.89 0.57 18.07
C ALA A 31 10.81 -0.23 17.35
N VAL A 32 10.99 -0.42 16.04
CA VAL A 32 10.18 -1.35 15.22
C VAL A 32 11.08 -2.43 14.67
N VAL A 33 10.67 -3.68 14.81
CA VAL A 33 11.39 -4.85 14.30
C VAL A 33 10.57 -5.49 13.20
N GLU A 34 11.18 -5.66 12.01
CA GLU A 34 10.56 -6.31 10.85
C GLU A 34 11.43 -7.48 10.39
N SER A 35 10.80 -8.63 10.17
CA SER A 35 11.48 -9.83 9.67
C SER A 35 11.39 -10.00 8.15
N TRP A 36 10.43 -9.31 7.50
CA TRP A 36 10.28 -9.42 6.05
C TRP A 36 11.42 -8.69 5.34
N ALA A 37 12.11 -9.41 4.48
CA ALA A 37 13.16 -8.86 3.64
C ALA A 37 12.91 -9.17 2.16
N ASP A 38 13.38 -8.30 1.29
CA ASP A 38 13.39 -8.54 -0.15
C ASP A 38 14.49 -9.57 -0.51
N PRO A 39 14.55 -10.05 -1.77
CA PRO A 39 15.58 -10.99 -2.21
C PRO A 39 17.02 -10.49 -2.05
N LYS A 40 17.22 -9.19 -1.84
CA LYS A 40 18.54 -8.57 -1.59
C LYS A 40 18.83 -8.40 -0.10
N GLY A 41 17.94 -8.89 0.78
CA GLY A 41 18.07 -8.78 2.22
C GLY A 41 17.71 -7.42 2.80
N LYS A 42 17.11 -6.51 2.00
CA LYS A 42 16.65 -5.21 2.49
C LYS A 42 15.30 -5.34 3.19
N PRO A 43 15.10 -4.76 4.38
CA PRO A 43 13.82 -4.81 5.08
C PRO A 43 12.68 -4.24 4.25
N VAL A 44 11.52 -4.92 4.29
CA VAL A 44 10.27 -4.50 3.62
C VAL A 44 9.29 -4.05 4.68
N PHE A 45 9.08 -2.74 4.79
CA PHE A 45 8.15 -2.16 5.74
C PHE A 45 6.73 -2.01 5.16
N GLY A 46 5.73 -1.94 6.05
CA GLY A 46 4.33 -1.75 5.70
C GLY A 46 3.48 -3.02 5.76
N GLY A 47 4.10 -4.17 5.96
CA GLY A 47 3.42 -5.47 6.10
C GLY A 47 2.66 -5.89 4.85
N THR A 48 1.84 -6.93 4.99
CA THR A 48 1.01 -7.49 3.91
C THR A 48 0.07 -6.43 3.32
N CYS A 49 -0.58 -5.63 4.15
CA CYS A 49 -1.58 -4.66 3.69
C CYS A 49 -1.00 -3.68 2.66
N LEU A 50 0.13 -3.06 2.93
CA LEU A 50 0.71 -2.07 2.04
C LEU A 50 1.37 -2.68 0.81
N ASN A 51 2.01 -3.82 0.96
CA ASN A 51 2.86 -4.40 -0.09
C ASN A 51 2.13 -5.33 -1.05
N VAL A 52 1.27 -6.22 -0.53
CA VAL A 52 0.65 -7.30 -1.31
C VAL A 52 -0.83 -7.51 -1.00
N GLY A 53 -1.42 -6.72 -0.11
CA GLY A 53 -2.79 -6.88 0.37
C GLY A 53 -3.69 -5.69 0.03
N CYS A 54 -4.09 -4.93 1.05
CA CYS A 54 -5.14 -3.90 0.97
C CYS A 54 -4.88 -2.85 -0.10
N ILE A 55 -3.66 -2.35 -0.19
CA ILE A 55 -3.32 -1.24 -1.08
C ILE A 55 -3.29 -1.69 -2.54
N PRO A 56 -2.51 -2.71 -2.93
CA PRO A 56 -2.52 -3.13 -4.33
C PRO A 56 -3.87 -3.69 -4.78
N SER A 57 -4.62 -4.40 -3.94
CA SER A 57 -5.93 -4.92 -4.30
C SER A 57 -6.94 -3.80 -4.56
N LYS A 58 -6.99 -2.76 -3.72
CA LYS A 58 -7.90 -1.61 -3.93
C LYS A 58 -7.49 -0.78 -5.13
N ALA A 59 -6.20 -0.63 -5.40
CA ALA A 59 -5.72 0.04 -6.61
C ALA A 59 -6.18 -0.67 -7.89
N LEU A 60 -6.15 -2.00 -7.91
CA LEU A 60 -6.63 -2.81 -9.04
C LEU A 60 -8.15 -2.79 -9.15
N LEU A 61 -8.88 -2.90 -8.03
CA LEU A 61 -10.33 -2.81 -8.00
C LEU A 61 -10.83 -1.45 -8.50
N ASP A 62 -10.20 -0.35 -8.10
CA ASP A 62 -10.54 0.99 -8.58
C ASP A 62 -10.38 1.11 -10.10
N SER A 63 -9.27 0.60 -10.65
CA SER A 63 -9.05 0.61 -12.10
C SER A 63 -10.04 -0.26 -12.86
N SER A 64 -10.34 -1.46 -12.36
CA SER A 64 -11.32 -2.36 -12.99
C SER A 64 -12.74 -1.81 -12.92
N TYR A 65 -13.10 -1.16 -11.82
CA TYR A 65 -14.39 -0.50 -11.66
C TYR A 65 -14.58 0.63 -12.69
N LYS A 66 -13.56 1.50 -12.85
CA LYS A 66 -13.60 2.58 -13.86
C LYS A 66 -13.74 2.05 -15.29
N PHE A 67 -13.09 0.94 -15.60
CA PHE A 67 -13.25 0.29 -16.90
C PHE A 67 -14.67 -0.23 -17.11
N THR A 68 -15.26 -0.87 -16.09
CA THR A 68 -16.64 -1.38 -16.14
C THR A 68 -17.64 -0.23 -16.25
N GLU A 69 -17.46 0.87 -15.52
CA GLU A 69 -18.31 2.06 -15.64
C GLU A 69 -18.25 2.64 -17.06
N ALA A 70 -17.07 2.82 -17.61
CA ALA A 70 -16.91 3.35 -18.96
C ALA A 70 -17.55 2.45 -20.02
N ARG A 71 -17.41 1.14 -19.90
CA ARG A 71 -17.95 0.17 -20.83
C ARG A 71 -19.47 0.03 -20.77
N ASP A 72 -20.02 -0.03 -19.55
CA ASP A 72 -21.39 -0.52 -19.34
C ASP A 72 -22.37 0.60 -18.91
N HIS A 73 -21.88 1.69 -18.32
CA HIS A 73 -22.74 2.67 -17.65
C HIS A 73 -22.66 4.10 -18.19
N PHE A 74 -21.59 4.50 -18.83
CA PHE A 74 -21.44 5.89 -19.29
C PHE A 74 -22.48 6.31 -20.32
N SER A 75 -22.97 5.39 -21.15
CA SER A 75 -24.02 5.66 -22.14
C SER A 75 -25.34 6.13 -21.51
N VAL A 76 -25.67 5.65 -20.30
CA VAL A 76 -26.86 6.09 -19.55
C VAL A 76 -26.79 7.57 -19.19
N HIS A 77 -25.58 8.13 -19.03
CA HIS A 77 -25.33 9.53 -18.76
C HIS A 77 -25.18 10.38 -20.03
N GLY A 78 -25.37 9.80 -21.21
CA GLY A 78 -25.14 10.48 -22.49
C GLY A 78 -23.65 10.66 -22.83
N ILE A 79 -22.76 9.92 -22.15
CA ILE A 79 -21.32 9.99 -22.39
C ILE A 79 -20.91 8.84 -23.30
N ASP A 80 -20.38 9.19 -24.47
CA ASP A 80 -19.84 8.21 -25.41
C ASP A 80 -18.31 8.19 -25.29
N VAL A 81 -17.78 7.05 -24.94
CA VAL A 81 -16.32 6.79 -24.86
C VAL A 81 -15.85 5.79 -25.93
N GLY A 82 -16.73 5.43 -26.85
CA GLY A 82 -16.48 4.37 -27.83
C GLY A 82 -16.36 2.99 -27.18
N ALA A 83 -15.46 2.17 -27.69
CA ALA A 83 -15.16 0.85 -27.10
C ALA A 83 -13.91 0.97 -26.21
N PRO A 84 -14.05 1.10 -24.89
CA PRO A 84 -12.91 1.23 -24.02
C PRO A 84 -12.07 -0.06 -24.01
N ALA A 85 -10.75 0.09 -24.06
CA ALA A 85 -9.80 -1.00 -23.92
C ALA A 85 -9.00 -0.83 -22.63
N ILE A 86 -8.53 -1.95 -22.07
CA ILE A 86 -7.71 -1.94 -20.88
C ILE A 86 -6.25 -2.22 -21.23
N ASP A 87 -5.34 -1.36 -20.76
CA ASP A 87 -3.90 -1.61 -20.76
C ASP A 87 -3.51 -2.21 -19.41
N ILE A 88 -3.37 -3.53 -19.37
CA ILE A 88 -2.99 -4.25 -18.16
C ILE A 88 -1.60 -3.83 -17.65
N ALA A 89 -0.64 -3.59 -18.53
CA ALA A 89 0.69 -3.15 -18.16
C ALA A 89 0.65 -1.76 -17.48
N GLY A 90 -0.11 -0.83 -18.03
CA GLY A 90 -0.34 0.49 -17.44
C GLY A 90 -1.05 0.42 -16.09
N MET A 91 -2.05 -0.45 -15.98
CA MET A 91 -2.77 -0.70 -14.72
C MET A 91 -1.84 -1.25 -13.63
N MET A 92 -0.98 -2.20 -13.96
CA MET A 92 0.01 -2.76 -13.03
C MET A 92 1.08 -1.72 -12.64
N LYS A 93 1.53 -0.90 -13.58
CA LYS A 93 2.47 0.19 -13.31
C LYS A 93 1.88 1.20 -12.33
N ARG A 94 0.61 1.59 -12.51
CA ARG A 94 -0.11 2.45 -11.55
C ARG A 94 -0.16 1.82 -10.16
N LYS A 95 -0.56 0.55 -10.07
CA LYS A 95 -0.61 -0.19 -8.79
C LYS A 95 0.75 -0.20 -8.09
N ASN A 96 1.82 -0.52 -8.81
CA ASN A 96 3.17 -0.53 -8.25
C ASN A 96 3.61 0.85 -7.76
N LYS A 97 3.29 1.92 -8.50
CA LYS A 97 3.58 3.30 -8.08
C LYS A 97 2.90 3.66 -6.76
N ILE A 98 1.63 3.29 -6.59
CA ILE A 98 0.88 3.54 -5.35
C ILE A 98 1.54 2.81 -4.17
N VAL A 99 1.88 1.54 -4.33
CA VAL A 99 2.59 0.76 -3.30
C VAL A 99 3.91 1.42 -2.92
N THR A 100 4.72 1.80 -3.91
CA THR A 100 6.02 2.46 -3.68
C THR A 100 5.86 3.79 -2.92
N GLN A 101 4.86 4.59 -3.26
CA GLN A 101 4.61 5.87 -2.59
C GLN A 101 4.23 5.68 -1.11
N LEU A 102 3.43 4.67 -0.80
CA LEU A 102 2.98 4.42 0.58
C LEU A 102 4.02 3.70 1.44
N THR A 103 4.89 2.92 0.83
CA THR A 103 5.96 2.19 1.56
C THR A 103 7.26 2.98 1.64
N GLY A 104 7.38 4.11 0.96
CA GLY A 104 8.57 4.96 0.94
C GLY A 104 8.58 6.09 1.96
N GLY A 105 7.56 6.17 2.84
CA GLY A 105 7.40 7.22 3.85
C GLY A 105 8.09 6.91 5.16
#